data_55dd57f6a8d45e3e8fe251b3d57a8171
#
_entry.id   55dd57f6a8d45e3e8fe251b3d57a8171
#
_cell.length_a   1.000
_cell.length_b   1.000
_cell.length_c   1.000
_cell.angle_alpha   90.00
_cell.angle_beta   90.00
_cell.angle_gamma   90.00
#
_symmetry.space_group_name_H-M   'P 1'
#
loop_
_entity.id
_entity.type
_entity.pdbx_description
1 polymer ?
#
loop_
_entity_poly.entity_id
_entity_poly.type
_entity_poly.pdbx_seq_one_letter_code
_entity_poly.pdbx_strand_id
1 'polypeptide(L)'
;MRILWFSITPSLFNPHSNWYNGGGWIASLEQIVRINKEIELGVAFHFQDSGFKYKNEGVTYYPIPAERKSLIERIFNKGNPNRIITRYQNIIKDFKPDLIHIFGSENDFGLLCKYTDVPIVIHMQGCMPPYHNALMPVGMKRSDFIFKKGLSLSYRFIGLRSERAFFKRAEREIEIIQSCKYFMGRTQWDKSLIDLFNPGATYFHCEEALRDSFITSGKRWKYSDEKKKTIISVISRPWYKGCDLILKTAALLKRFTDIDFEWKVYGIPEMKFYESVYGIKAENVNVHPMGTASKEELVEALCSASCYIHPSYIENSPNSICEAQILGVPVIATNVGGISSIINNGVDGILFPANAPYTAASSVKKVAMDRAIAESLSRQAITRASQRHNPDNISNSLYKIYTQIITEEQSL
;
A
#
# COMPACT_ATOMS: atom_id res chain seq x y z
N MET A 1 -15.46 -15.00 19.33
CA MET A 1 -15.95 -13.72 18.76
C MET A 1 -16.14 -13.87 17.25
N ARG A 2 -17.16 -13.20 16.69
CA ARG A 2 -17.50 -13.22 15.26
C ARG A 2 -17.01 -11.93 14.61
N ILE A 3 -16.02 -12.01 13.75
CA ILE A 3 -15.39 -10.85 13.12
C ILE A 3 -15.69 -10.84 11.62
N LEU A 4 -16.27 -9.73 11.12
CA LEU A 4 -16.56 -9.57 9.71
C LEU A 4 -15.58 -8.57 9.09
N TRP A 5 -14.77 -9.04 8.17
CA TRP A 5 -13.85 -8.20 7.39
C TRP A 5 -14.52 -7.63 6.15
N PHE A 6 -14.31 -6.35 5.87
CA PHE A 6 -14.57 -5.74 4.57
C PHE A 6 -13.26 -5.35 3.90
N SER A 7 -12.99 -5.92 2.75
CA SER A 7 -11.73 -5.75 2.01
C SER A 7 -11.98 -5.49 0.53
N ILE A 8 -11.10 -4.70 -0.11
CA ILE A 8 -11.10 -4.52 -1.57
C ILE A 8 -10.52 -5.72 -2.30
N THR A 9 -9.77 -6.57 -1.61
CA THR A 9 -9.16 -7.77 -2.16
C THR A 9 -9.89 -9.01 -1.63
N PRO A 10 -9.95 -10.09 -2.42
CA PRO A 10 -10.66 -11.31 -2.02
C PRO A 10 -9.95 -12.11 -0.93
N SER A 11 -8.83 -11.63 -0.40
CA SER A 11 -8.00 -12.35 0.57
C SER A 11 -7.61 -13.76 0.06
N LEU A 12 -7.94 -14.82 0.79
CA LEU A 12 -7.67 -16.21 0.37
C LEU A 12 -8.83 -16.86 -0.39
N PHE A 13 -9.90 -16.10 -0.69
CA PHE A 13 -10.96 -16.58 -1.57
C PHE A 13 -10.42 -16.82 -2.97
N ASN A 14 -10.36 -18.08 -3.38
CA ASN A 14 -9.78 -18.47 -4.65
C ASN A 14 -10.65 -19.46 -5.42
N PRO A 15 -11.69 -19.04 -6.12
CA PRO A 15 -12.46 -19.95 -6.96
C PRO A 15 -11.75 -20.32 -8.28
N HIS A 16 -10.88 -19.48 -8.85
CA HIS A 16 -10.15 -19.74 -10.11
C HIS A 16 -8.98 -18.74 -10.25
N SER A 17 -7.92 -18.89 -9.46
CA SER A 17 -6.93 -17.85 -9.29
C SER A 17 -5.92 -17.70 -10.39
N ASN A 18 -6.14 -16.71 -11.24
CA ASN A 18 -5.05 -16.01 -11.93
C ASN A 18 -5.00 -14.52 -11.49
N TRP A 19 -5.51 -14.18 -10.31
CA TRP A 19 -5.47 -12.82 -9.80
C TRP A 19 -4.09 -12.53 -9.21
N TYR A 20 -3.28 -11.82 -9.97
CA TYR A 20 -1.96 -11.33 -9.58
C TYR A 20 -1.97 -10.48 -8.28
N ASN A 21 -3.07 -9.76 -8.02
CA ASN A 21 -3.29 -8.99 -6.79
C ASN A 21 -4.05 -9.78 -5.71
N GLY A 22 -3.91 -11.08 -5.67
CA GLY A 22 -4.59 -11.93 -4.70
C GLY A 22 -4.21 -11.59 -3.26
N GLY A 23 -4.99 -10.73 -2.63
CA GLY A 23 -5.01 -10.49 -1.21
C GLY A 23 -3.83 -9.74 -0.60
N GLY A 24 -2.64 -9.78 -1.19
CA GLY A 24 -1.47 -9.12 -0.61
C GLY A 24 -1.26 -9.49 0.87
N TRP A 25 -1.00 -8.50 1.72
CA TRP A 25 -0.82 -8.68 3.16
C TRP A 25 -2.11 -9.11 3.89
N ILE A 26 -3.31 -8.77 3.36
CA ILE A 26 -4.60 -9.18 3.94
C ILE A 26 -4.77 -10.70 3.84
N ALA A 27 -4.33 -11.33 2.76
CA ALA A 27 -4.30 -12.79 2.65
C ALA A 27 -3.37 -13.43 3.68
N SER A 28 -2.20 -12.83 3.90
CA SER A 28 -1.27 -13.28 4.95
C SER A 28 -1.84 -13.09 6.35
N LEU A 29 -2.57 -12.00 6.58
CA LEU A 29 -3.26 -11.78 7.85
C LEU A 29 -4.38 -12.81 8.07
N GLU A 30 -5.14 -13.16 7.03
CA GLU A 30 -6.16 -14.21 7.11
C GLU A 30 -5.53 -15.56 7.50
N GLN A 31 -4.38 -15.92 6.91
CA GLN A 31 -3.64 -17.15 7.29
C GLN A 31 -3.31 -17.19 8.79
N ILE A 32 -2.96 -16.05 9.36
CA ILE A 32 -2.63 -15.92 10.79
C ILE A 32 -3.89 -15.99 11.65
N VAL A 33 -4.95 -15.25 11.27
CA VAL A 33 -6.16 -15.11 12.09
C VAL A 33 -7.03 -16.36 12.08
N ARG A 34 -7.16 -17.06 10.95
CA ARG A 34 -8.00 -18.26 10.84
C ARG A 34 -7.55 -19.46 11.69
N ILE A 35 -6.30 -19.44 12.15
CA ILE A 35 -5.77 -20.46 13.05
C ILE A 35 -6.31 -20.29 14.48
N ASN A 36 -6.68 -19.05 14.84
CA ASN A 36 -7.24 -18.75 16.15
C ASN A 36 -8.69 -19.23 16.26
N LYS A 37 -8.89 -20.30 17.00
CA LYS A 37 -10.21 -20.94 17.19
C LYS A 37 -11.23 -20.07 17.93
N GLU A 38 -10.82 -19.00 18.58
CA GLU A 38 -11.70 -18.06 19.26
C GLU A 38 -12.33 -17.03 18.32
N ILE A 39 -11.86 -16.99 17.06
CA ILE A 39 -12.35 -16.08 16.02
C ILE A 39 -13.10 -16.87 14.95
N GLU A 40 -14.39 -16.62 14.80
CA GLU A 40 -15.15 -16.99 13.61
C GLU A 40 -15.06 -15.85 12.62
N LEU A 41 -14.44 -16.10 11.44
CA LEU A 41 -14.11 -15.08 10.46
C LEU A 41 -15.07 -15.09 9.28
N GLY A 42 -15.61 -13.92 8.94
CA GLY A 42 -16.28 -13.63 7.67
C GLY A 42 -15.46 -12.61 6.86
N VAL A 43 -15.40 -12.77 5.54
CA VAL A 43 -14.68 -11.84 4.64
C VAL A 43 -15.61 -11.42 3.50
N ALA A 44 -15.95 -10.12 3.46
CA ALA A 44 -16.75 -9.50 2.42
C ALA A 44 -15.86 -8.65 1.50
N PHE A 45 -16.02 -8.80 0.18
CA PHE A 45 -15.16 -8.14 -0.81
C PHE A 45 -15.89 -7.95 -2.14
N HIS A 46 -15.47 -6.95 -2.92
CA HIS A 46 -16.00 -6.74 -4.26
C HIS A 46 -15.52 -7.82 -5.23
N PHE A 47 -16.46 -8.38 -6.02
CA PHE A 47 -16.20 -9.43 -6.98
C PHE A 47 -16.95 -9.20 -8.29
N GLN A 48 -16.47 -9.74 -9.41
CA GLN A 48 -17.08 -9.48 -10.71
C GLN A 48 -18.33 -10.32 -10.95
N ASP A 49 -18.38 -11.54 -10.41
CA ASP A 49 -19.46 -12.48 -10.60
C ASP A 49 -20.53 -12.37 -9.50
N SER A 50 -21.74 -12.89 -9.78
CA SER A 50 -22.83 -12.93 -8.83
C SER A 50 -22.44 -13.73 -7.59
N GLY A 51 -22.29 -13.01 -6.48
CA GLY A 51 -21.83 -13.60 -5.24
C GLY A 51 -22.87 -14.47 -4.57
N PHE A 52 -22.47 -15.66 -4.23
CA PHE A 52 -23.13 -16.50 -3.24
C PHE A 52 -22.16 -16.73 -2.09
N LYS A 53 -22.71 -16.87 -0.90
CA LYS A 53 -21.95 -17.19 0.30
C LYS A 53 -21.19 -18.50 0.11
N TYR A 54 -19.90 -18.48 0.43
CA TYR A 54 -19.01 -19.63 0.31
C TYR A 54 -18.25 -19.84 1.63
N LYS A 55 -18.14 -21.09 2.08
CA LYS A 55 -17.38 -21.42 3.30
C LYS A 55 -16.20 -22.31 2.94
N ASN A 56 -15.00 -21.90 3.35
CA ASN A 56 -13.78 -22.67 3.16
C ASN A 56 -12.87 -22.55 4.38
N GLU A 57 -12.34 -23.68 4.88
CA GLU A 57 -11.42 -23.76 6.00
C GLU A 57 -11.82 -22.93 7.23
N GLY A 58 -13.10 -22.94 7.56
CA GLY A 58 -13.66 -22.22 8.71
C GLY A 58 -14.02 -20.75 8.44
N VAL A 59 -13.58 -20.16 7.33
CA VAL A 59 -13.89 -18.79 6.93
C VAL A 59 -15.11 -18.72 6.03
N THR A 60 -15.98 -17.74 6.28
CA THR A 60 -17.17 -17.49 5.45
C THR A 60 -16.92 -16.31 4.51
N TYR A 61 -16.98 -16.52 3.21
CA TYR A 61 -16.72 -15.51 2.18
C TYR A 61 -18.04 -14.96 1.61
N TYR A 62 -18.07 -13.64 1.43
CA TYR A 62 -19.20 -12.89 0.88
C TYR A 62 -18.74 -12.06 -0.33
N PRO A 63 -18.68 -12.67 -1.54
CA PRO A 63 -18.40 -11.92 -2.77
C PRO A 63 -19.53 -10.94 -3.05
N ILE A 64 -19.22 -9.65 -3.15
CA ILE A 64 -20.17 -8.57 -3.40
C ILE A 64 -20.12 -8.23 -4.90
N PRO A 65 -21.16 -8.50 -5.67
CA PRO A 65 -21.15 -8.24 -7.10
C PRO A 65 -21.00 -6.74 -7.39
N ALA A 66 -20.17 -6.42 -8.40
CA ALA A 66 -19.98 -5.05 -8.84
C ALA A 66 -21.34 -4.39 -9.21
N GLU A 67 -21.51 -3.14 -8.85
CA GLU A 67 -22.73 -2.40 -9.16
C GLU A 67 -22.86 -2.19 -10.67
N ARG A 68 -23.95 -2.68 -11.27
CA ARG A 68 -24.31 -2.39 -12.67
C ARG A 68 -24.84 -0.96 -12.73
N LYS A 69 -23.97 -0.01 -13.04
CA LYS A 69 -24.34 1.40 -13.24
C LYS A 69 -25.04 1.58 -14.57
N SER A 70 -26.18 2.27 -14.58
CA SER A 70 -26.84 2.73 -15.80
C SER A 70 -25.93 3.66 -16.61
N LEU A 71 -26.25 3.87 -17.88
CA LEU A 71 -25.47 4.78 -18.74
C LEU A 71 -25.38 6.20 -18.14
N ILE A 72 -26.47 6.69 -17.58
CA ILE A 72 -26.57 7.99 -16.92
C ILE A 72 -25.68 8.05 -15.68
N GLU A 73 -25.76 7.03 -14.82
CA GLU A 73 -24.89 6.93 -13.62
C GLU A 73 -23.41 6.85 -13.99
N ARG A 74 -23.06 6.21 -15.12
CA ARG A 74 -21.69 6.19 -15.65
C ARG A 74 -21.25 7.57 -16.15
N ILE A 75 -22.12 8.30 -16.88
CA ILE A 75 -21.80 9.62 -17.42
C ILE A 75 -21.60 10.63 -16.27
N PHE A 76 -22.48 10.66 -15.29
CA PHE A 76 -22.45 11.62 -14.19
C PHE A 76 -21.63 11.14 -12.98
N ASN A 77 -21.03 9.94 -13.05
CA ASN A 77 -20.31 9.31 -11.95
C ASN A 77 -21.11 9.29 -10.64
N LYS A 78 -22.44 9.11 -10.75
CA LYS A 78 -23.36 8.94 -9.62
C LYS A 78 -23.59 7.43 -9.44
N GLY A 79 -23.26 6.89 -8.28
CA GLY A 79 -23.77 5.61 -7.78
C GLY A 79 -24.97 5.87 -6.89
N ASN A 80 -25.80 4.87 -6.64
CA ASN A 80 -26.80 4.96 -5.59
C ASN A 80 -26.20 4.36 -4.29
N PRO A 81 -25.72 5.20 -3.35
CA PRO A 81 -25.09 4.71 -2.12
C PRO A 81 -25.99 3.75 -1.35
N ASN A 82 -27.30 3.96 -1.37
CA ASN A 82 -28.26 3.15 -0.63
C ASN A 82 -28.29 1.68 -1.10
N ARG A 83 -28.09 1.43 -2.39
CA ARG A 83 -28.07 0.04 -2.92
C ARG A 83 -26.89 -0.75 -2.39
N ILE A 84 -25.71 -0.13 -2.32
CA ILE A 84 -24.51 -0.81 -1.84
C ILE A 84 -24.57 -1.00 -0.32
N ILE A 85 -25.04 -0.01 0.42
CA ILE A 85 -25.23 -0.09 1.86
C ILE A 85 -26.21 -1.20 2.22
N THR A 86 -27.34 -1.33 1.51
CA THR A 86 -28.29 -2.42 1.73
C THR A 86 -27.67 -3.81 1.57
N ARG A 87 -26.75 -3.97 0.61
CA ARG A 87 -26.01 -5.24 0.43
C ARG A 87 -25.10 -5.53 1.63
N TYR A 88 -24.37 -4.52 2.11
CA TYR A 88 -23.51 -4.65 3.29
C TYR A 88 -24.32 -5.00 4.54
N GLN A 89 -25.46 -4.33 4.75
CA GLN A 89 -26.38 -4.63 5.85
C GLN A 89 -26.95 -6.06 5.79
N ASN A 90 -27.23 -6.58 4.58
CA ASN A 90 -27.68 -7.97 4.43
C ASN A 90 -26.59 -8.98 4.83
N ILE A 91 -25.32 -8.70 4.52
CA ILE A 91 -24.19 -9.52 4.96
C ILE A 91 -24.05 -9.47 6.49
N ILE A 92 -24.15 -8.28 7.08
CA ILE A 92 -24.12 -8.11 8.54
C ILE A 92 -25.25 -8.90 9.22
N LYS A 93 -26.46 -8.83 8.69
CA LYS A 93 -27.63 -9.60 9.20
C LYS A 93 -27.45 -11.12 9.09
N ASP A 94 -26.80 -11.59 8.02
CA ASP A 94 -26.55 -13.02 7.82
C ASP A 94 -25.39 -13.52 8.70
N PHE A 95 -24.29 -12.80 8.75
CA PHE A 95 -23.12 -13.21 9.53
C PHE A 95 -23.26 -12.92 11.02
N LYS A 96 -23.98 -11.88 11.43
CA LYS A 96 -24.17 -11.41 12.82
C LYS A 96 -22.83 -11.23 13.55
N PRO A 97 -21.98 -10.30 13.10
CA PRO A 97 -20.68 -10.07 13.69
C PRO A 97 -20.78 -9.37 15.05
N ASP A 98 -19.81 -9.65 15.94
CA ASP A 98 -19.57 -8.88 17.16
C ASP A 98 -18.78 -7.59 16.86
N LEU A 99 -17.97 -7.61 15.78
CA LEU A 99 -17.14 -6.48 15.31
C LEU A 99 -16.96 -6.56 13.80
N ILE A 100 -16.95 -5.40 13.16
CA ILE A 100 -16.60 -5.22 11.75
C ILE A 100 -15.19 -4.61 11.65
N HIS A 101 -14.31 -5.25 10.87
CA HIS A 101 -12.98 -4.72 10.54
C HIS A 101 -12.95 -4.31 9.07
N ILE A 102 -12.70 -3.04 8.78
CA ILE A 102 -12.63 -2.49 7.43
C ILE A 102 -11.17 -2.20 7.06
N PHE A 103 -10.73 -2.73 5.92
CA PHE A 103 -9.38 -2.48 5.39
C PHE A 103 -9.38 -1.27 4.47
N GLY A 104 -8.83 -0.16 4.96
CA GLY A 104 -8.74 1.13 4.27
C GLY A 104 -9.98 2.01 4.44
N SER A 105 -9.76 3.30 4.64
CA SER A 105 -10.78 4.34 4.71
C SER A 105 -11.20 4.86 3.33
N GLU A 106 -10.43 4.57 2.29
CA GLU A 106 -10.56 5.14 0.94
C GLU A 106 -11.80 4.63 0.18
N ASN A 107 -12.39 3.53 0.65
CA ASN A 107 -13.54 2.88 0.03
C ASN A 107 -14.84 3.22 0.73
N ASP A 108 -15.95 2.83 0.12
CA ASP A 108 -17.28 3.09 0.63
C ASP A 108 -17.72 2.18 1.77
N PHE A 109 -16.94 1.13 2.10
CA PHE A 109 -17.21 0.27 3.25
C PHE A 109 -17.33 1.05 4.56
N GLY A 110 -16.48 2.08 4.76
CA GLY A 110 -16.49 2.92 5.95
C GLY A 110 -17.78 3.73 6.13
N LEU A 111 -18.59 3.90 5.09
CA LEU A 111 -19.93 4.51 5.23
C LEU A 111 -20.82 3.70 6.17
N LEU A 112 -20.54 2.40 6.38
CA LEU A 112 -21.27 1.56 7.32
C LEU A 112 -21.29 2.13 8.75
N CYS A 113 -20.33 2.94 9.14
CA CYS A 113 -20.29 3.62 10.45
C CYS A 113 -21.56 4.43 10.75
N LYS A 114 -22.33 4.80 9.71
CA LYS A 114 -23.60 5.53 9.81
C LYS A 114 -24.85 4.64 9.73
N TYR A 115 -24.68 3.34 9.49
CA TYR A 115 -25.80 2.48 9.09
C TYR A 115 -25.87 1.14 9.87
N THR A 116 -25.07 0.98 10.90
CA THR A 116 -25.10 -0.19 11.78
C THR A 116 -24.66 0.17 13.19
N ASP A 117 -25.24 -0.51 14.20
CA ASP A 117 -24.84 -0.40 15.60
C ASP A 117 -23.70 -1.37 15.96
N VAL A 118 -23.34 -2.28 15.04
CA VAL A 118 -22.18 -3.15 15.24
C VAL A 118 -20.90 -2.30 15.24
N PRO A 119 -20.03 -2.42 16.25
CA PRO A 119 -18.80 -1.64 16.30
C PRO A 119 -17.93 -1.90 15.08
N ILE A 120 -17.33 -0.82 14.58
CA ILE A 120 -16.46 -0.84 13.39
C ILE A 120 -15.08 -0.32 13.75
N VAL A 121 -14.03 -1.06 13.34
CA VAL A 121 -12.65 -0.57 13.35
C VAL A 121 -12.15 -0.45 11.91
N ILE A 122 -11.59 0.70 11.56
CA ILE A 122 -10.97 0.93 10.24
C ILE A 122 -9.45 0.79 10.36
N HIS A 123 -8.88 -0.12 9.57
CA HIS A 123 -7.42 -0.30 9.45
C HIS A 123 -6.88 0.59 8.33
N MET A 124 -6.13 1.62 8.70
CA MET A 124 -5.63 2.63 7.77
C MET A 124 -4.63 2.04 6.79
N GLN A 125 -4.91 2.16 5.48
CA GLN A 125 -4.02 1.70 4.40
C GLN A 125 -3.30 2.88 3.74
N GLY A 126 -4.04 3.94 3.52
CA GLY A 126 -3.62 5.20 2.97
C GLY A 126 -4.54 6.30 3.45
N CYS A 127 -4.43 7.49 2.86
CA CYS A 127 -5.37 8.58 3.08
C CYS A 127 -5.41 9.47 1.83
N MET A 128 -6.58 9.57 1.22
CA MET A 128 -6.77 10.25 -0.08
C MET A 128 -6.53 11.76 -0.03
N PRO A 129 -6.93 12.52 1.02
CA PRO A 129 -6.67 13.96 1.08
C PRO A 129 -5.19 14.33 0.96
N PRO A 130 -4.24 13.77 1.76
CA PRO A 130 -2.82 13.99 1.55
C PRO A 130 -2.30 13.48 0.20
N TYR A 131 -2.83 12.36 -0.30
CA TYR A 131 -2.44 11.82 -1.62
C TYR A 131 -2.90 12.75 -2.75
N HIS A 132 -4.06 13.40 -2.62
CA HIS A 132 -4.51 14.42 -3.55
C HIS A 132 -3.58 15.63 -3.58
N ASN A 133 -3.14 16.07 -2.39
CA ASN A 133 -2.18 17.18 -2.27
C ASN A 133 -0.82 16.86 -2.90
N ALA A 134 -0.35 15.62 -2.83
CA ALA A 134 0.92 15.15 -3.38
C ALA A 134 0.79 14.51 -4.79
N LEU A 135 -0.35 14.65 -5.45
CA LEU A 135 -0.67 13.92 -6.69
C LEU A 135 0.31 14.20 -7.82
N MET A 136 0.77 15.45 -7.94
CA MET A 136 1.64 15.87 -9.04
C MET A 136 3.08 16.04 -8.56
N PRO A 137 4.03 15.25 -9.10
CA PRO A 137 5.45 15.45 -8.87
C PRO A 137 5.93 16.85 -9.27
N VAL A 138 6.99 17.31 -8.63
CA VAL A 138 7.56 18.64 -8.91
C VAL A 138 8.05 18.73 -10.36
N GLY A 139 7.63 19.81 -11.04
CA GLY A 139 7.92 20.03 -12.47
C GLY A 139 6.86 19.49 -13.43
N MET A 140 5.88 18.72 -12.94
CA MET A 140 4.71 18.31 -13.71
C MET A 140 3.65 19.40 -13.68
N LYS A 141 3.09 19.77 -14.83
CA LYS A 141 2.01 20.74 -14.93
C LYS A 141 0.65 20.02 -14.91
N ARG A 142 -0.38 20.74 -14.47
CA ARG A 142 -1.77 20.23 -14.54
C ARG A 142 -2.19 19.85 -15.98
N SER A 143 -1.65 20.55 -16.99
CA SER A 143 -1.83 20.18 -18.40
C SER A 143 -1.29 18.78 -18.71
N ASP A 144 -0.13 18.39 -18.16
CA ASP A 144 0.45 17.07 -18.39
C ASP A 144 -0.45 15.98 -17.82
N PHE A 145 -1.10 16.27 -16.67
CA PHE A 145 -2.11 15.39 -16.09
C PHE A 145 -3.36 15.26 -16.99
N ILE A 146 -3.90 16.37 -17.41
CA ILE A 146 -5.15 16.40 -18.20
C ILE A 146 -4.94 15.75 -19.57
N PHE A 147 -3.80 16.00 -20.20
CA PHE A 147 -3.48 15.52 -21.55
C PHE A 147 -2.61 14.26 -21.60
N LYS A 148 -2.46 13.55 -20.48
CA LYS A 148 -1.61 12.36 -20.39
C LYS A 148 -1.84 11.28 -21.45
N LYS A 149 -3.04 11.24 -22.05
CA LYS A 149 -3.39 10.30 -23.12
C LYS A 149 -3.41 10.92 -24.51
N GLY A 150 -3.15 12.22 -24.61
CA GLY A 150 -3.17 12.98 -25.86
C GLY A 150 -3.95 14.28 -25.77
N LEU A 151 -3.85 15.11 -26.82
CA LEU A 151 -4.41 16.46 -26.88
C LEU A 151 -5.90 16.51 -27.28
N SER A 152 -6.55 15.38 -27.54
CA SER A 152 -7.95 15.37 -27.93
C SER A 152 -8.88 15.86 -26.81
N LEU A 153 -10.02 16.48 -27.18
CA LEU A 153 -11.04 16.93 -26.23
C LEU A 153 -11.59 15.79 -25.35
N SER A 154 -11.70 14.59 -25.92
CA SER A 154 -12.12 13.39 -25.16
C SER A 154 -11.14 13.04 -24.04
N TYR A 155 -9.83 13.10 -24.29
CA TYR A 155 -8.81 12.84 -23.26
C TYR A 155 -8.74 13.93 -22.19
N ARG A 156 -8.97 15.19 -22.58
CA ARG A 156 -9.14 16.30 -21.63
C ARG A 156 -10.31 16.06 -20.69
N PHE A 157 -11.46 15.65 -21.24
CA PHE A 157 -12.64 15.33 -20.45
C PHE A 157 -12.36 14.18 -19.45
N ILE A 158 -11.68 13.10 -19.89
CA ILE A 158 -11.30 11.98 -19.05
C ILE A 158 -10.35 12.43 -17.92
N GLY A 159 -9.36 13.27 -18.21
CA GLY A 159 -8.42 13.82 -17.24
C GLY A 159 -9.12 14.62 -16.15
N LEU A 160 -9.94 15.60 -16.54
CA LEU A 160 -10.72 16.44 -15.61
C LEU A 160 -11.69 15.60 -14.77
N ARG A 161 -12.33 14.60 -15.38
CA ARG A 161 -13.22 13.68 -14.67
C ARG A 161 -12.46 12.84 -13.64
N SER A 162 -11.26 12.37 -13.96
CA SER A 162 -10.40 11.61 -13.03
C SER A 162 -10.01 12.45 -11.82
N GLU A 163 -9.61 13.70 -12.03
CA GLU A 163 -9.25 14.65 -10.97
C GLU A 163 -10.44 14.92 -10.04
N ARG A 164 -11.62 15.22 -10.62
CA ARG A 164 -12.84 15.41 -9.82
C ARG A 164 -13.26 14.15 -9.05
N ALA A 165 -13.10 12.98 -9.65
CA ALA A 165 -13.43 11.72 -8.99
C ALA A 165 -12.48 11.46 -7.81
N PHE A 166 -11.20 11.79 -7.95
CA PHE A 166 -10.23 11.69 -6.88
C PHE A 166 -10.58 12.63 -5.72
N PHE A 167 -10.88 13.88 -6.02
CA PHE A 167 -11.31 14.87 -5.03
C PHE A 167 -12.56 14.42 -4.25
N LYS A 168 -13.60 13.96 -4.95
CA LYS A 168 -14.84 13.46 -4.30
C LYS A 168 -14.58 12.23 -3.41
N ARG A 169 -13.61 11.41 -3.77
CA ARG A 169 -13.20 10.28 -2.91
C ARG A 169 -12.50 10.76 -1.65
N ALA A 170 -11.66 11.78 -1.75
CA ALA A 170 -11.00 12.39 -0.61
C ALA A 170 -12.02 13.04 0.35
N GLU A 171 -13.01 13.77 -0.15
CA GLU A 171 -14.10 14.33 0.65
C GLU A 171 -14.91 13.25 1.37
N ARG A 172 -15.28 12.18 0.65
CA ARG A 172 -15.99 11.03 1.25
C ARG A 172 -15.18 10.37 2.35
N GLU A 173 -13.87 10.24 2.17
CA GLU A 173 -12.99 9.63 3.18
C GLU A 173 -12.93 10.45 4.46
N ILE A 174 -12.88 11.78 4.35
CA ILE A 174 -12.98 12.66 5.54
C ILE A 174 -14.31 12.41 6.27
N GLU A 175 -15.42 12.31 5.54
CA GLU A 175 -16.73 12.00 6.10
C GLU A 175 -16.77 10.65 6.82
N ILE A 176 -16.13 9.62 6.24
CA ILE A 176 -15.97 8.30 6.85
C ILE A 176 -15.16 8.41 8.15
N ILE A 177 -14.00 9.06 8.11
CA ILE A 177 -13.14 9.21 9.29
C ILE A 177 -13.88 9.93 10.41
N GLN A 178 -14.61 11.00 10.11
CA GLN A 178 -15.41 11.74 11.09
C GLN A 178 -16.57 10.95 11.70
N SER A 179 -17.00 9.87 11.04
CA SER A 179 -18.15 9.09 11.45
C SER A 179 -17.79 7.81 12.22
N CYS A 180 -16.52 7.40 12.22
CA CYS A 180 -16.06 6.18 12.86
C CYS A 180 -15.38 6.46 14.20
N LYS A 181 -15.58 5.57 15.18
CA LYS A 181 -15.03 5.70 16.53
C LYS A 181 -13.66 5.06 16.70
N TYR A 182 -13.42 3.92 16.02
CA TYR A 182 -12.22 3.13 16.19
C TYR A 182 -11.39 3.02 14.92
N PHE A 183 -10.09 3.25 15.07
CA PHE A 183 -9.10 3.13 14.00
C PHE A 183 -7.92 2.29 14.46
N MET A 184 -7.26 1.64 13.51
CA MET A 184 -5.95 1.04 13.73
C MET A 184 -5.02 1.32 12.54
N GLY A 185 -3.74 1.31 12.80
CA GLY A 185 -2.69 1.52 11.80
C GLY A 185 -1.31 1.37 12.44
N ARG A 186 -0.27 1.63 11.68
CA ARG A 186 1.10 1.37 12.13
C ARG A 186 2.05 2.55 12.05
N THR A 187 1.56 3.73 11.71
CA THR A 187 2.42 4.92 11.54
C THR A 187 1.95 6.10 12.37
N GLN A 188 2.88 6.95 12.76
CA GLN A 188 2.54 8.21 13.41
C GLN A 188 1.82 9.16 12.45
N TRP A 189 2.03 8.97 11.15
CA TRP A 189 1.39 9.77 10.13
C TRP A 189 -0.11 9.48 10.04
N ASP A 190 -0.52 8.22 9.95
CA ASP A 190 -1.95 7.89 9.90
C ASP A 190 -2.65 8.24 11.23
N LYS A 191 -1.98 8.03 12.38
CA LYS A 191 -2.47 8.50 13.68
C LYS A 191 -2.71 10.01 13.68
N SER A 192 -1.75 10.81 13.19
CA SER A 192 -1.87 12.27 13.12
C SER A 192 -3.04 12.73 12.25
N LEU A 193 -3.33 12.01 11.17
CA LEU A 193 -4.48 12.30 10.32
C LEU A 193 -5.82 12.00 11.02
N ILE A 194 -5.87 10.89 11.75
CA ILE A 194 -7.06 10.58 12.57
C ILE A 194 -7.24 11.65 13.65
N ASP A 195 -6.19 11.99 14.40
CA ASP A 195 -6.23 13.04 15.41
C ASP A 195 -6.70 14.41 14.84
N LEU A 196 -6.33 14.71 13.57
CA LEU A 196 -6.75 15.94 12.90
C LEU A 196 -8.22 15.91 12.44
N PHE A 197 -8.65 14.80 11.80
CA PHE A 197 -9.98 14.73 11.20
C PHE A 197 -11.07 14.32 12.20
N ASN A 198 -10.70 13.56 13.22
CA ASN A 198 -11.61 13.03 14.26
C ASN A 198 -10.90 12.93 15.62
N PRO A 199 -10.72 14.05 16.34
CA PRO A 199 -10.00 14.06 17.65
C PRO A 199 -10.62 13.19 18.73
N GLY A 200 -11.89 12.80 18.58
CA GLY A 200 -12.61 11.91 19.52
C GLY A 200 -12.46 10.41 19.21
N ALA A 201 -11.78 10.04 18.14
CA ALA A 201 -11.59 8.65 17.78
C ALA A 201 -10.53 7.97 18.66
N THR A 202 -10.72 6.67 18.90
CA THR A 202 -9.70 5.81 19.52
C THR A 202 -8.83 5.18 18.44
N TYR A 203 -7.50 5.37 18.55
CA TYR A 203 -6.54 4.81 17.61
C TYR A 203 -5.68 3.72 18.28
N PHE A 204 -5.62 2.54 17.65
CA PHE A 204 -4.81 1.41 18.05
C PHE A 204 -3.60 1.23 17.12
N HIS A 205 -2.44 0.95 17.68
CA HIS A 205 -1.29 0.51 16.88
C HIS A 205 -1.42 -0.98 16.56
N CYS A 206 -1.35 -1.32 15.25
CA CYS A 206 -1.35 -2.71 14.80
C CYS A 206 -0.48 -2.85 13.55
N GLU A 207 0.50 -3.75 13.61
CA GLU A 207 1.37 -4.04 12.47
C GLU A 207 0.67 -4.91 11.42
N GLU A 208 1.17 -4.87 10.18
CA GLU A 208 0.63 -5.64 9.06
C GLU A 208 1.46 -6.89 8.79
N ALA A 209 0.79 -7.99 8.46
CA ALA A 209 1.45 -9.22 8.01
C ALA A 209 2.12 -8.99 6.65
N LEU A 210 3.33 -9.50 6.46
CA LEU A 210 3.97 -9.51 5.15
C LEU A 210 3.55 -10.74 4.35
N ARG A 211 3.74 -10.67 3.04
CA ARG A 211 3.54 -11.82 2.15
C ARG A 211 4.46 -12.96 2.57
N ASP A 212 3.89 -14.14 2.71
CA ASP A 212 4.55 -15.33 3.26
C ASP A 212 5.91 -15.65 2.59
N SER A 213 5.99 -15.55 1.26
CA SER A 213 7.22 -15.82 0.50
C SER A 213 8.43 -14.98 0.94
N PHE A 214 8.23 -13.77 1.49
CA PHE A 214 9.33 -12.93 1.99
C PHE A 214 9.84 -13.38 3.36
N ILE A 215 9.00 -14.04 4.14
CA ILE A 215 9.34 -14.54 5.48
C ILE A 215 9.92 -15.95 5.37
N THR A 216 9.27 -16.84 4.60
CA THR A 216 9.54 -18.29 4.57
C THR A 216 10.56 -18.73 3.52
N SER A 217 10.95 -17.86 2.58
CA SER A 217 11.91 -18.18 1.51
C SER A 217 13.27 -18.70 2.02
N GLY A 218 13.62 -18.40 3.26
CA GLY A 218 14.95 -18.69 3.81
C GLY A 218 16.07 -17.84 3.18
N LYS A 219 15.77 -17.00 2.19
CA LYS A 219 16.73 -16.15 1.50
C LYS A 219 17.01 -14.88 2.28
N ARG A 220 18.28 -14.44 2.22
CA ARG A 220 18.73 -13.19 2.84
C ARG A 220 19.71 -12.52 1.90
N TRP A 221 19.62 -11.21 1.87
CA TRP A 221 20.57 -10.37 1.17
C TRP A 221 22.00 -10.55 1.72
N LYS A 222 22.96 -10.49 0.79
CA LYS A 222 24.39 -10.45 1.11
C LYS A 222 25.05 -9.39 0.26
N TYR A 223 26.02 -8.69 0.80
CA TYR A 223 26.78 -7.73 0.03
C TYR A 223 27.48 -8.42 -1.14
N SER A 224 27.40 -7.80 -2.33
CA SER A 224 28.07 -8.27 -3.53
C SER A 224 29.22 -7.31 -3.89
N ASP A 225 30.42 -7.87 -4.10
CA ASP A 225 31.59 -7.15 -4.58
C ASP A 225 31.59 -6.99 -6.12
N GLU A 226 30.52 -7.39 -6.80
CA GLU A 226 30.39 -7.22 -8.25
C GLU A 226 30.56 -5.75 -8.65
N LYS A 227 31.30 -5.54 -9.75
CA LYS A 227 31.58 -4.20 -10.29
C LYS A 227 30.28 -3.50 -10.70
N LYS A 228 29.37 -4.21 -11.36
CA LYS A 228 28.08 -3.67 -11.76
C LYS A 228 27.08 -3.76 -10.61
N LYS A 229 26.57 -2.61 -10.19
CA LYS A 229 25.61 -2.50 -9.08
C LYS A 229 24.18 -2.55 -9.59
N THR A 230 23.34 -3.41 -8.98
CA THR A 230 21.93 -3.52 -9.30
C THR A 230 21.11 -2.73 -8.29
N ILE A 231 20.38 -1.71 -8.76
CA ILE A 231 19.45 -0.93 -7.96
C ILE A 231 18.03 -1.41 -8.26
N ILE A 232 17.20 -1.55 -7.22
CA ILE A 232 15.80 -1.99 -7.41
C ILE A 232 14.83 -0.98 -6.83
N SER A 233 13.73 -0.78 -7.55
CA SER A 233 12.51 -0.13 -7.06
C SER A 233 11.30 -1.00 -7.40
N VAL A 234 10.35 -1.08 -6.46
CA VAL A 234 9.05 -1.73 -6.67
C VAL A 234 7.99 -0.64 -6.49
N ILE A 235 7.38 -0.21 -7.58
CA ILE A 235 6.45 0.92 -7.59
C ILE A 235 5.22 0.58 -8.42
N SER A 236 4.11 1.26 -8.15
CA SER A 236 2.90 1.19 -8.95
C SER A 236 2.74 2.42 -9.86
N ARG A 237 1.69 2.45 -10.68
CA ARG A 237 1.48 3.49 -11.70
C ARG A 237 1.17 4.92 -11.21
N PRO A 238 0.63 5.20 -9.99
CA PRO A 238 0.35 6.58 -9.61
C PRO A 238 1.59 7.48 -9.66
N TRP A 239 1.39 8.74 -10.02
CA TRP A 239 2.49 9.67 -10.29
C TRP A 239 3.29 10.03 -9.05
N TYR A 240 2.62 10.10 -7.89
CA TYR A 240 3.29 10.32 -6.61
C TYR A 240 4.24 9.18 -6.20
N LYS A 241 4.32 8.09 -6.99
CA LYS A 241 5.28 7.00 -6.74
C LYS A 241 6.72 7.29 -7.20
N GLY A 242 6.97 8.47 -7.79
CA GLY A 242 8.31 9.00 -7.99
C GLY A 242 9.11 8.41 -9.17
N CYS A 243 8.44 7.99 -10.25
CA CYS A 243 9.14 7.55 -11.47
C CYS A 243 10.09 8.62 -12.03
N ASP A 244 9.72 9.90 -11.93
CA ASP A 244 10.58 11.03 -12.32
C ASP A 244 11.82 11.14 -11.45
N LEU A 245 11.70 10.87 -10.16
CA LEU A 245 12.80 10.91 -9.21
C LEU A 245 13.82 9.79 -9.52
N ILE A 246 13.33 8.61 -9.96
CA ILE A 246 14.21 7.54 -10.46
C ILE A 246 15.03 8.03 -11.64
N LEU A 247 14.39 8.58 -12.69
CA LEU A 247 15.07 9.05 -13.88
C LEU A 247 16.08 10.16 -13.58
N LYS A 248 15.69 11.14 -12.77
CA LYS A 248 16.56 12.25 -12.35
C LYS A 248 17.76 11.75 -11.55
N THR A 249 17.56 10.85 -10.60
CA THR A 249 18.60 10.27 -9.76
C THR A 249 19.59 9.45 -10.60
N ALA A 250 19.09 8.60 -11.50
CA ALA A 250 19.90 7.80 -12.41
C ALA A 250 20.75 8.66 -13.34
N ALA A 251 20.19 9.76 -13.86
CA ALA A 251 20.95 10.72 -14.68
C ALA A 251 22.11 11.37 -13.90
N LEU A 252 21.89 11.68 -12.62
CA LEU A 252 22.94 12.23 -11.75
C LEU A 252 24.02 11.19 -11.43
N LEU A 253 23.64 9.95 -11.12
CA LEU A 253 24.60 8.86 -10.91
C LEU A 253 25.49 8.68 -12.14
N LYS A 254 24.90 8.62 -13.34
CA LYS A 254 25.64 8.46 -14.60
C LYS A 254 26.56 9.65 -14.90
N ARG A 255 26.16 10.87 -14.52
CA ARG A 255 26.91 12.08 -14.81
C ARG A 255 28.06 12.35 -13.84
N PHE A 256 27.87 12.02 -12.54
CA PHE A 256 28.78 12.48 -11.47
C PHE A 256 29.47 11.35 -10.72
N THR A 257 29.30 10.09 -11.16
CA THR A 257 29.97 8.94 -10.53
C THR A 257 30.51 7.98 -11.61
N ASP A 258 31.49 7.18 -11.23
CA ASP A 258 32.04 6.10 -12.07
C ASP A 258 31.40 4.74 -11.77
N ILE A 259 30.24 4.76 -11.10
CA ILE A 259 29.52 3.54 -10.74
C ILE A 259 28.92 2.92 -12.00
N ASP A 260 29.32 1.71 -12.33
CA ASP A 260 28.63 0.87 -13.30
C ASP A 260 27.38 0.33 -12.62
N PHE A 261 26.19 0.69 -13.12
CA PHE A 261 24.92 0.29 -12.52
C PHE A 261 23.83 -0.01 -13.56
N GLU A 262 22.87 -0.81 -13.12
CA GLU A 262 21.55 -0.94 -13.73
C GLU A 262 20.47 -0.70 -12.68
N TRP A 263 19.36 -0.06 -13.07
CA TRP A 263 18.23 0.19 -12.18
C TRP A 263 16.99 -0.50 -12.70
N LYS A 264 16.58 -1.59 -12.04
CA LYS A 264 15.38 -2.37 -12.39
C LYS A 264 14.16 -1.84 -11.64
N VAL A 265 13.11 -1.48 -12.38
CA VAL A 265 11.89 -0.90 -11.83
C VAL A 265 10.73 -1.86 -12.06
N TYR A 266 10.32 -2.56 -11.00
CA TYR A 266 9.21 -3.51 -11.03
C TYR A 266 7.87 -2.81 -10.76
N GLY A 267 6.77 -3.38 -11.31
CA GLY A 267 5.39 -2.92 -11.14
C GLY A 267 4.89 -2.00 -12.25
N ILE A 268 5.78 -1.50 -13.11
CA ILE A 268 5.42 -0.72 -14.29
C ILE A 268 6.09 -1.28 -15.54
N PRO A 269 5.39 -1.37 -16.69
CA PRO A 269 5.94 -1.92 -17.93
C PRO A 269 6.70 -0.88 -18.76
N GLU A 270 6.52 0.41 -18.54
CA GLU A 270 7.11 1.51 -19.32
C GLU A 270 7.14 2.83 -18.55
N MET A 271 8.05 3.73 -18.95
CA MET A 271 8.19 5.07 -18.38
C MET A 271 7.98 6.19 -19.39
N LYS A 272 7.49 5.89 -20.61
CA LYS A 272 7.36 6.84 -21.74
C LYS A 272 6.73 8.17 -21.38
N PHE A 273 5.70 8.16 -20.54
CA PHE A 273 5.06 9.38 -20.07
C PHE A 273 6.03 10.29 -19.30
N TYR A 274 6.77 9.72 -18.34
CA TYR A 274 7.73 10.48 -17.54
C TYR A 274 8.94 10.94 -18.39
N GLU A 275 9.40 10.10 -19.31
CA GLU A 275 10.45 10.44 -20.27
C GLU A 275 10.06 11.67 -21.12
N SER A 276 8.80 11.71 -21.56
CA SER A 276 8.27 12.85 -22.33
C SER A 276 8.19 14.13 -21.51
N VAL A 277 7.75 14.04 -20.24
CA VAL A 277 7.59 15.22 -19.37
C VAL A 277 8.93 15.78 -18.93
N TYR A 278 9.89 14.92 -18.60
CA TYR A 278 11.17 15.34 -18.01
C TYR A 278 12.36 15.33 -18.98
N GLY A 279 12.17 14.86 -20.21
CA GLY A 279 13.22 14.84 -21.25
C GLY A 279 14.36 13.85 -20.97
N ILE A 280 14.16 12.88 -20.07
CA ILE A 280 15.16 11.89 -19.69
C ILE A 280 14.69 10.51 -20.17
N LYS A 281 15.42 9.89 -21.12
CA LYS A 281 15.14 8.53 -21.58
C LYS A 281 15.67 7.51 -20.59
N ALA A 282 14.86 6.54 -20.20
CA ALA A 282 15.20 5.51 -19.22
C ALA A 282 16.42 4.70 -19.68
N GLU A 283 16.46 4.29 -20.95
CA GLU A 283 17.60 3.57 -21.56
C GLU A 283 18.91 4.33 -21.48
N ASN A 284 18.86 5.66 -21.66
CA ASN A 284 20.06 6.52 -21.62
C ASN A 284 20.65 6.67 -20.21
N VAL A 285 19.91 6.32 -19.18
CA VAL A 285 20.32 6.42 -17.77
C VAL A 285 20.30 5.07 -17.05
N ASN A 286 20.38 3.97 -17.79
CA ASN A 286 20.46 2.60 -17.30
C ASN A 286 19.24 2.21 -16.41
N VAL A 287 18.05 2.73 -16.69
CA VAL A 287 16.80 2.40 -15.98
C VAL A 287 15.96 1.45 -16.85
N HIS A 288 15.54 0.34 -16.29
CA HIS A 288 14.85 -0.74 -16.97
C HIS A 288 13.48 -1.01 -16.31
N PRO A 289 12.36 -0.59 -16.92
CA PRO A 289 11.02 -1.02 -16.49
C PRO A 289 10.85 -2.52 -16.73
N MET A 290 10.58 -3.27 -15.66
CA MET A 290 10.52 -4.75 -15.68
C MET A 290 9.09 -5.28 -15.77
N GLY A 291 8.08 -4.43 -15.67
CA GLY A 291 6.69 -4.88 -15.57
C GLY A 291 6.38 -5.55 -14.23
N THR A 292 5.38 -6.44 -14.26
CA THR A 292 4.98 -7.19 -13.06
C THR A 292 5.89 -8.40 -12.88
N ALA A 293 6.17 -8.75 -11.62
CA ALA A 293 6.93 -9.93 -11.24
C ALA A 293 6.17 -10.76 -10.18
N SER A 294 6.39 -12.06 -10.14
CA SER A 294 5.89 -12.92 -9.06
C SER A 294 6.54 -12.57 -7.72
N LYS A 295 6.00 -13.12 -6.63
CA LYS A 295 6.59 -12.94 -5.29
C LYS A 295 8.00 -13.53 -5.23
N GLU A 296 8.17 -14.67 -5.82
CA GLU A 296 9.42 -15.43 -5.87
C GLU A 296 10.48 -14.68 -6.69
N GLU A 297 10.11 -14.17 -7.87
CA GLU A 297 11.00 -13.33 -8.69
C GLU A 297 11.42 -12.06 -7.96
N LEU A 298 10.52 -11.43 -7.19
CA LEU A 298 10.86 -10.25 -6.39
C LEU A 298 11.82 -10.57 -5.24
N VAL A 299 11.66 -11.71 -4.57
CA VAL A 299 12.60 -12.16 -3.52
C VAL A 299 14.00 -12.34 -4.11
N GLU A 300 14.12 -13.03 -5.27
CA GLU A 300 15.41 -13.21 -5.95
C GLU A 300 16.03 -11.87 -6.35
N ALA A 301 15.25 -11.03 -7.01
CA ALA A 301 15.73 -9.72 -7.45
C ALA A 301 16.22 -8.88 -6.28
N LEU A 302 15.43 -8.79 -5.20
CA LEU A 302 15.79 -8.03 -4.02
C LEU A 302 17.05 -8.58 -3.33
N CYS A 303 17.17 -9.90 -3.16
CA CYS A 303 18.35 -10.49 -2.55
C CYS A 303 19.64 -10.28 -3.36
N SER A 304 19.53 -10.10 -4.68
CA SER A 304 20.66 -9.81 -5.59
C SER A 304 20.95 -8.31 -5.75
N ALA A 305 20.12 -7.42 -5.19
CA ALA A 305 20.28 -5.99 -5.35
C ALA A 305 21.44 -5.42 -4.53
N SER A 306 22.06 -4.36 -4.98
CA SER A 306 23.01 -3.57 -4.17
C SER A 306 22.25 -2.71 -3.15
N CYS A 307 21.09 -2.17 -3.53
CA CYS A 307 20.15 -1.48 -2.65
C CYS A 307 18.74 -1.42 -3.26
N TYR A 308 17.76 -1.16 -2.38
CA TYR A 308 16.38 -0.89 -2.74
C TYR A 308 16.07 0.59 -2.56
N ILE A 309 15.43 1.22 -3.55
CA ILE A 309 15.02 2.63 -3.47
C ILE A 309 13.51 2.77 -3.57
N HIS A 310 12.94 3.52 -2.62
CA HIS A 310 11.52 3.90 -2.59
C HIS A 310 11.37 5.41 -2.76
N PRO A 311 11.05 5.92 -3.97
CA PRO A 311 11.15 7.34 -4.31
C PRO A 311 9.84 8.12 -4.19
N SER A 312 8.82 7.61 -3.50
CA SER A 312 7.47 8.18 -3.48
C SER A 312 7.42 9.60 -2.89
N TYR A 313 6.47 10.41 -3.36
CA TYR A 313 6.18 11.74 -2.82
C TYR A 313 5.22 11.72 -1.64
N ILE A 314 4.47 10.63 -1.48
CA ILE A 314 3.59 10.36 -0.34
C ILE A 314 3.39 8.85 -0.20
N GLU A 315 3.38 8.37 1.03
CA GLU A 315 3.09 6.98 1.41
C GLU A 315 2.58 6.92 2.84
N ASN A 316 1.77 5.91 3.16
CA ASN A 316 1.56 5.55 4.56
C ASN A 316 2.67 4.57 5.00
N SER A 317 2.51 3.30 4.68
CA SER A 317 3.41 2.23 5.14
C SER A 317 3.62 1.21 4.02
N PRO A 318 4.52 1.50 3.05
CA PRO A 318 4.66 0.66 1.86
C PRO A 318 5.27 -0.70 2.21
N ASN A 319 4.52 -1.78 1.96
CA ASN A 319 4.97 -3.14 2.21
C ASN A 319 6.25 -3.50 1.46
N SER A 320 6.51 -2.91 0.28
CA SER A 320 7.74 -3.12 -0.46
C SER A 320 9.01 -2.69 0.31
N ILE A 321 8.93 -1.66 1.16
CA ILE A 321 10.01 -1.31 2.09
C ILE A 321 10.17 -2.41 3.15
N CYS A 322 9.08 -2.83 3.77
CA CYS A 322 9.11 -3.87 4.81
C CYS A 322 9.61 -5.21 4.26
N GLU A 323 9.22 -5.55 3.03
CA GLU A 323 9.69 -6.74 2.31
C GLU A 323 11.19 -6.67 1.99
N ALA A 324 11.70 -5.52 1.59
CA ALA A 324 13.15 -5.32 1.42
C ALA A 324 13.90 -5.41 2.76
N GLN A 325 13.35 -4.81 3.83
CA GLN A 325 13.94 -4.85 5.17
C GLN A 325 14.00 -6.27 5.74
N ILE A 326 12.94 -7.07 5.60
CA ILE A 326 12.92 -8.44 6.13
C ILE A 326 13.92 -9.36 5.40
N LEU A 327 14.17 -9.12 4.12
CA LEU A 327 15.21 -9.80 3.36
C LEU A 327 16.62 -9.27 3.68
N GLY A 328 16.73 -8.11 4.32
CA GLY A 328 17.99 -7.46 4.67
C GLY A 328 18.57 -6.58 3.55
N VAL A 329 17.79 -6.25 2.54
CA VAL A 329 18.26 -5.34 1.47
C VAL A 329 18.41 -3.93 2.04
N PRO A 330 19.55 -3.24 1.86
CA PRO A 330 19.69 -1.86 2.29
C PRO A 330 18.65 -0.96 1.61
N VAL A 331 17.83 -0.28 2.42
CA VAL A 331 16.73 0.56 1.94
C VAL A 331 17.14 2.02 1.94
N ILE A 332 16.85 2.70 0.84
CA ILE A 332 16.93 4.15 0.67
C ILE A 332 15.53 4.65 0.31
N ALA A 333 14.95 5.55 1.09
CA ALA A 333 13.57 5.98 0.86
C ALA A 333 13.39 7.49 1.07
N THR A 334 12.38 8.06 0.44
CA THR A 334 11.97 9.44 0.73
C THR A 334 11.38 9.53 2.14
N ASN A 335 11.69 10.62 2.84
CA ASN A 335 11.11 10.91 4.14
C ASN A 335 9.75 11.59 3.97
N VAL A 336 8.72 10.79 3.68
CA VAL A 336 7.35 11.27 3.44
C VAL A 336 6.33 10.40 4.16
N GLY A 337 5.22 11.00 4.56
CA GLY A 337 4.12 10.30 5.20
C GLY A 337 4.55 9.44 6.38
N GLY A 338 4.18 8.19 6.38
CA GLY A 338 4.49 7.23 7.45
C GLY A 338 5.83 6.49 7.31
N ILE A 339 6.64 6.78 6.28
CA ILE A 339 7.91 6.05 6.05
C ILE A 339 8.87 6.18 7.23
N SER A 340 8.92 7.34 7.90
CA SER A 340 9.74 7.54 9.10
C SER A 340 9.30 6.74 10.33
N SER A 341 8.10 6.17 10.32
CA SER A 341 7.67 5.20 11.34
C SER A 341 8.24 3.80 11.08
N ILE A 342 8.61 3.51 9.83
CA ILE A 342 9.12 2.21 9.39
C ILE A 342 10.65 2.20 9.36
N ILE A 343 11.29 3.33 9.02
CA ILE A 343 12.74 3.46 8.86
C ILE A 343 13.29 4.45 9.90
N ASN A 344 14.28 4.01 10.67
CA ASN A 344 15.15 4.88 11.46
C ASN A 344 16.33 5.30 10.60
N ASN A 345 16.35 6.58 10.21
CA ASN A 345 17.39 7.12 9.32
C ASN A 345 18.80 6.87 9.82
N GLY A 346 19.63 6.26 8.98
CA GLY A 346 21.03 5.94 9.27
C GLY A 346 21.23 4.67 10.12
N VAL A 347 20.14 4.02 10.56
CA VAL A 347 20.20 2.80 11.39
C VAL A 347 19.75 1.58 10.58
N ASP A 348 18.54 1.53 10.08
CA ASP A 348 17.96 0.40 9.33
C ASP A 348 17.51 0.77 7.91
N GLY A 349 17.93 1.96 7.45
CA GLY A 349 17.74 2.51 6.13
C GLY A 349 18.22 3.95 6.07
N ILE A 350 18.18 4.54 4.89
CA ILE A 350 18.52 5.95 4.67
C ILE A 350 17.28 6.68 4.21
N LEU A 351 16.94 7.78 4.89
CA LEU A 351 15.88 8.69 4.50
C LEU A 351 16.46 9.94 3.83
N PHE A 352 15.83 10.37 2.74
CA PHE A 352 16.16 11.61 2.06
C PHE A 352 14.91 12.44 1.77
N PRO A 353 15.01 13.77 1.61
CA PRO A 353 13.85 14.62 1.36
C PRO A 353 13.15 14.26 0.04
N ALA A 354 11.82 14.41 -0.02
CA ALA A 354 11.10 14.31 -1.28
C ALA A 354 11.68 15.30 -2.31
N ASN A 355 11.63 14.90 -3.58
CA ASN A 355 12.16 15.72 -4.70
C ASN A 355 13.65 16.13 -4.56
N ALA A 356 14.46 15.29 -3.93
CA ALA A 356 15.91 15.55 -3.74
C ALA A 356 16.78 14.52 -4.49
N PRO A 357 16.81 14.53 -5.85
CA PRO A 357 17.54 13.53 -6.63
C PRO A 357 19.04 13.52 -6.37
N TYR A 358 19.64 14.68 -6.01
CA TYR A 358 21.07 14.76 -5.65
C TYR A 358 21.38 14.01 -4.37
N THR A 359 20.52 14.17 -3.35
CA THR A 359 20.67 13.43 -2.09
C THR A 359 20.42 11.94 -2.30
N ALA A 360 19.43 11.58 -3.12
CA ALA A 360 19.17 10.20 -3.49
C ALA A 360 20.39 9.57 -4.17
N ALA A 361 21.00 10.25 -5.16
CA ALA A 361 22.20 9.77 -5.85
C ALA A 361 23.38 9.60 -4.89
N SER A 362 23.59 10.56 -3.99
CA SER A 362 24.63 10.46 -2.95
C SER A 362 24.40 9.27 -2.02
N SER A 363 23.15 9.02 -1.60
CA SER A 363 22.80 7.89 -0.74
C SER A 363 23.01 6.55 -1.45
N VAL A 364 22.66 6.46 -2.74
CA VAL A 364 22.93 5.27 -3.56
C VAL A 364 24.42 5.00 -3.64
N LYS A 365 25.21 6.02 -3.99
CA LYS A 365 26.67 5.90 -4.04
C LYS A 365 27.24 5.37 -2.72
N LYS A 366 26.83 5.96 -1.61
CA LYS A 366 27.27 5.59 -0.27
C LYS A 366 26.97 4.12 0.04
N VAL A 367 25.72 3.67 -0.18
CA VAL A 367 25.29 2.31 0.16
C VAL A 367 25.88 1.27 -0.81
N ALA A 368 25.91 1.58 -2.10
CA ALA A 368 26.38 0.61 -3.10
C ALA A 368 27.89 0.39 -3.07
N MET A 369 28.67 1.38 -2.57
CA MET A 369 30.14 1.34 -2.60
C MET A 369 30.78 1.11 -1.22
N ASP A 370 30.04 1.21 -0.14
CA ASP A 370 30.52 1.01 1.23
C ASP A 370 29.91 -0.23 1.85
N ARG A 371 30.66 -1.32 1.85
CA ARG A 371 30.27 -2.62 2.40
C ARG A 371 29.87 -2.53 3.89
N ALA A 372 30.64 -1.79 4.69
CA ALA A 372 30.38 -1.71 6.13
C ALA A 372 29.06 -1.03 6.43
N ILE A 373 28.74 0.05 5.69
CA ILE A 373 27.46 0.75 5.79
C ILE A 373 26.33 -0.15 5.34
N ALA A 374 26.43 -0.78 4.17
CA ALA A 374 25.39 -1.64 3.62
C ALA A 374 25.07 -2.81 4.55
N GLU A 375 26.09 -3.52 5.06
CA GLU A 375 25.91 -4.65 6.00
C GLU A 375 25.36 -4.18 7.36
N SER A 376 25.74 -3.01 7.84
CA SER A 376 25.19 -2.45 9.08
C SER A 376 23.70 -2.16 8.95
N LEU A 377 23.28 -1.48 7.89
CA LEU A 377 21.87 -1.21 7.59
C LEU A 377 21.06 -2.51 7.46
N SER A 378 21.63 -3.50 6.75
CA SER A 378 21.02 -4.81 6.56
C SER A 378 20.72 -5.52 7.88
N ARG A 379 21.71 -5.64 8.75
CA ARG A 379 21.54 -6.33 10.06
C ARG A 379 20.45 -5.67 10.91
N GLN A 380 20.45 -4.35 10.99
CA GLN A 380 19.46 -3.62 11.78
C GLN A 380 18.05 -3.71 11.15
N ALA A 381 17.96 -3.64 9.82
CA ALA A 381 16.71 -3.80 9.09
C ALA A 381 16.06 -5.17 9.35
N ILE A 382 16.84 -6.27 9.25
CA ILE A 382 16.36 -7.63 9.55
C ILE A 382 15.83 -7.70 10.98
N THR A 383 16.60 -7.23 11.96
CA THR A 383 16.23 -7.30 13.37
C THR A 383 14.88 -6.61 13.63
N ARG A 384 14.75 -5.37 13.16
CA ARG A 384 13.50 -4.60 13.36
C ARG A 384 12.33 -5.16 12.57
N ALA A 385 12.54 -5.53 11.30
CA ALA A 385 11.49 -6.10 10.47
C ALA A 385 10.99 -7.44 11.01
N SER A 386 11.89 -8.30 11.53
CA SER A 386 11.51 -9.58 12.12
C SER A 386 10.64 -9.42 13.38
N GLN A 387 10.92 -8.41 14.21
CA GLN A 387 10.09 -8.10 15.37
C GLN A 387 8.73 -7.51 14.96
N ARG A 388 8.74 -6.55 14.02
CA ARG A 388 7.55 -5.85 13.53
C ARG A 388 6.56 -6.81 12.86
N HIS A 389 7.05 -7.72 12.03
CA HIS A 389 6.24 -8.61 11.23
C HIS A 389 6.16 -10.04 11.78
N ASN A 390 6.39 -10.20 13.08
CA ASN A 390 6.21 -11.48 13.75
C ASN A 390 4.71 -11.86 13.75
N PRO A 391 4.32 -13.01 13.17
CA PRO A 391 2.91 -13.40 13.05
C PRO A 391 2.18 -13.52 14.40
N ASP A 392 2.84 -14.06 15.43
CA ASP A 392 2.23 -14.23 16.75
C ASP A 392 1.95 -12.87 17.41
N ASN A 393 2.88 -11.92 17.29
CA ASN A 393 2.71 -10.58 17.82
C ASN A 393 1.55 -9.86 17.13
N ILE A 394 1.43 -9.99 15.80
CA ILE A 394 0.34 -9.39 15.02
C ILE A 394 -0.99 -10.01 15.42
N SER A 395 -1.09 -11.35 15.48
CA SER A 395 -2.29 -12.06 15.89
C SER A 395 -2.75 -11.67 17.29
N ASN A 396 -1.83 -11.66 18.25
CA ASN A 396 -2.11 -11.29 19.63
C ASN A 396 -2.55 -9.82 19.78
N SER A 397 -1.91 -8.91 19.04
CA SER A 397 -2.29 -7.49 19.04
C SER A 397 -3.69 -7.30 18.46
N LEU A 398 -3.98 -7.94 17.35
CA LEU A 398 -5.29 -7.86 16.69
C LEU A 398 -6.40 -8.44 17.59
N TYR A 399 -6.16 -9.60 18.21
CA TYR A 399 -7.10 -10.21 19.14
C TYR A 399 -7.39 -9.30 20.34
N LYS A 400 -6.36 -8.70 20.94
CA LYS A 400 -6.53 -7.74 22.06
C LYS A 400 -7.36 -6.53 21.64
N ILE A 401 -7.07 -5.95 20.47
CA ILE A 401 -7.83 -4.80 19.95
C ILE A 401 -9.30 -5.17 19.75
N TYR A 402 -9.58 -6.30 19.13
CA TYR A 402 -10.97 -6.76 18.94
C TYR A 402 -11.69 -6.97 20.27
N THR A 403 -11.06 -7.64 21.21
CA THR A 403 -11.64 -7.89 22.54
C THR A 403 -11.90 -6.59 23.28
N GLN A 404 -10.95 -5.65 23.25
CA GLN A 404 -11.12 -4.35 23.90
C GLN A 404 -12.32 -3.59 23.33
N ILE A 405 -12.44 -3.47 22.00
CA ILE A 405 -13.55 -2.76 21.36
C ILE A 405 -14.88 -3.40 21.71
N ILE A 406 -14.99 -4.74 21.61
CA ILE A 406 -16.23 -5.46 21.92
C ILE A 406 -16.64 -5.24 23.38
N THR A 407 -15.69 -5.30 24.30
CA THR A 407 -15.95 -5.11 25.73
C THR A 407 -16.38 -3.67 26.05
N GLU A 408 -15.71 -2.67 25.44
CA GLU A 408 -16.09 -1.27 25.61
C GLU A 408 -17.52 -0.98 25.13
N GLU A 409 -17.91 -1.51 23.98
CA GLU A 409 -19.25 -1.30 23.41
C GLU A 409 -20.36 -2.06 24.15
N GLN A 410 -20.04 -3.18 24.80
CA GLN A 410 -21.00 -3.91 25.66
C GLN A 410 -21.21 -3.24 27.02
N SER A 411 -20.32 -2.37 27.43
CA SER A 411 -20.41 -1.62 28.70
C SER A 411 -21.14 -0.27 28.59
N LEU A 412 -21.47 0.16 27.37
CA LEU A 412 -22.25 1.38 27.08
C LEU A 412 -23.74 1.07 26.94
#